data_5a3c082c8d283d81bd52c3170640c779
#
_entry.id   5a3c082c8d283d81bd52c3170640c779
#
_cell.length_a   1.000
_cell.length_b   1.000
_cell.length_c   1.000
_cell.angle_alpha   90.00
_cell.angle_beta   90.00
_cell.angle_gamma   90.00
#
_symmetry.space_group_name_H-M   'P 1'
#
loop_
_entity.id
_entity.type
_entity.pdbx_description
1 polymer ?
#
loop_
_entity_poly.entity_id
_entity_poly.type
_entity_poly.pdbx_seq_one_letter_code
_entity_poly.pdbx_strand_id
1 'polypeptide(L)'
;MPDEPEERSGPLRGIRVLDLTRVVMGPLATQVLADQGADVILVEAPGGDTNRVMGPGPHPELSGIALNLLRNKRSIDVDLKSAFGRGVIAALVPQCDVVVATMRPQVLERLGLGYAALRALRPDLVYCQAQGFPLASERAGEPAYDDIIQAASGVADMVERVTGQSSLLPTIFADKVCGLVMAQAITAALLHRERTGEGQHIEVPMQQATAAFMLVEHGSGAIAEPPVSEPGRPAAGYPRVLSPERRPHPTKDGYVHLFPYLPRHYARLFAAAGFGGADSDLRYADQRATILHSDSLYREVRAVGPTRTTAEWLEFCRAEGIPATRVATLQDLVDDLDLVEHPAAGMYRTVPQMANFGATPGGLRRHAPLIGEHTGEVLAELIGLAELHPSGVAESERAATAGGLA
;
A
#
# COMPACT_ATOMS: atom_id res chain seq x y z
N MET A 1 -22.50 -33.75 3.97
CA MET A 1 -21.22 -33.12 3.62
C MET A 1 -20.90 -32.20 4.77
N PRO A 2 -19.83 -32.37 5.53
CA PRO A 2 -19.46 -31.38 6.52
C PRO A 2 -19.09 -30.10 5.77
N ASP A 3 -19.60 -28.97 6.25
CA ASP A 3 -19.25 -27.63 5.78
C ASP A 3 -17.73 -27.51 5.74
N GLU A 4 -17.14 -27.36 4.54
CA GLU A 4 -15.75 -26.92 4.45
C GLU A 4 -15.68 -25.52 5.04
N PRO A 5 -14.72 -25.24 5.92
CA PRO A 5 -14.70 -24.00 6.66
C PRO A 5 -14.57 -22.81 5.69
N GLU A 6 -15.23 -21.69 6.03
CA GLU A 6 -15.15 -20.36 5.40
C GLU A 6 -13.70 -19.85 5.17
N GLU A 7 -12.71 -20.62 5.62
CA GLU A 7 -11.27 -20.31 5.57
C GLU A 7 -10.69 -20.06 4.16
N ARG A 8 -11.43 -20.35 3.08
CA ARG A 8 -10.90 -20.27 1.71
C ARG A 8 -11.80 -19.47 0.76
N SER A 9 -12.28 -18.31 1.20
CA SER A 9 -12.95 -17.34 0.33
C SER A 9 -11.97 -16.32 -0.24
N GLY A 10 -12.34 -15.69 -1.36
CA GLY A 10 -11.54 -14.63 -1.99
C GLY A 10 -11.08 -14.98 -3.41
N PRO A 11 -10.82 -13.96 -4.26
CA PRO A 11 -10.45 -14.16 -5.67
C PRO A 11 -9.09 -14.85 -5.87
N LEU A 12 -8.19 -14.82 -4.86
CA LEU A 12 -6.88 -15.47 -4.91
C LEU A 12 -6.85 -16.81 -4.16
N ARG A 13 -8.02 -17.43 -3.94
CA ARG A 13 -8.09 -18.78 -3.37
C ARG A 13 -7.24 -19.76 -4.17
N GLY A 14 -6.41 -20.54 -3.48
CA GLY A 14 -5.51 -21.53 -4.08
C GLY A 14 -4.14 -20.97 -4.47
N ILE A 15 -3.93 -19.66 -4.40
CA ILE A 15 -2.61 -19.04 -4.58
C ILE A 15 -1.84 -19.07 -3.27
N ARG A 16 -0.61 -19.61 -3.30
CA ARG A 16 0.30 -19.61 -2.15
C ARG A 16 1.44 -18.62 -2.35
N VAL A 17 1.66 -17.79 -1.35
CA VAL A 17 2.66 -16.70 -1.35
C VAL A 17 3.69 -16.94 -0.26
N LEU A 18 4.97 -16.98 -0.61
CA LEU A 18 6.07 -16.94 0.33
C LEU A 18 6.47 -15.48 0.57
N ASP A 19 6.24 -15.01 1.77
CA ASP A 19 6.46 -13.62 2.17
C ASP A 19 7.80 -13.48 2.90
N LEU A 20 8.83 -12.97 2.21
CA LEU A 20 10.15 -12.64 2.75
C LEU A 20 10.29 -11.14 3.03
N THR A 21 9.18 -10.45 3.21
CA THR A 21 9.16 -8.99 3.35
C THR A 21 9.25 -8.53 4.79
N ARG A 22 9.51 -7.23 4.99
CA ARG A 22 9.70 -6.62 6.31
C ARG A 22 9.11 -5.22 6.37
N VAL A 23 8.90 -4.75 7.58
CA VAL A 23 8.49 -3.41 7.96
C VAL A 23 7.04 -3.10 7.54
N VAL A 24 6.81 -2.34 6.44
CA VAL A 24 5.44 -1.92 6.04
C VAL A 24 5.14 -2.26 4.59
N MET A 25 5.96 -1.83 3.64
CA MET A 25 5.68 -1.91 2.20
C MET A 25 5.29 -3.31 1.73
N GLY A 26 6.20 -4.27 1.91
CA GLY A 26 5.96 -5.65 1.50
C GLY A 26 4.89 -6.35 2.33
N PRO A 27 4.90 -6.23 3.68
CA PRO A 27 3.82 -6.77 4.50
C PRO A 27 2.43 -6.25 4.14
N LEU A 28 2.29 -5.00 3.68
CA LEU A 28 1.03 -4.46 3.15
C LEU A 28 0.64 -5.15 1.83
N ALA A 29 1.60 -5.32 0.92
CA ALA A 29 1.32 -6.00 -0.35
C ALA A 29 0.78 -7.42 -0.11
N THR A 30 1.48 -8.19 0.72
CA THR A 30 1.11 -9.57 1.03
C THR A 30 -0.14 -9.67 1.92
N GLN A 31 -0.42 -8.67 2.76
CA GLN A 31 -1.69 -8.54 3.48
C GLN A 31 -2.87 -8.34 2.53
N VAL A 32 -2.73 -7.49 1.49
CA VAL A 32 -3.76 -7.31 0.46
C VAL A 32 -4.04 -8.63 -0.26
N LEU A 33 -3.01 -9.39 -0.63
CA LEU A 33 -3.18 -10.71 -1.25
C LEU A 33 -3.83 -11.71 -0.28
N ALA A 34 -3.43 -11.68 1.00
CA ALA A 34 -4.03 -12.52 2.04
C ALA A 34 -5.51 -12.21 2.24
N ASP A 35 -5.91 -10.92 2.34
CA ASP A 35 -7.32 -10.52 2.45
C ASP A 35 -8.15 -10.97 1.24
N GLN A 36 -7.51 -11.11 0.08
CA GLN A 36 -8.11 -11.62 -1.16
C GLN A 36 -8.10 -13.15 -1.27
N GLY A 37 -7.69 -13.87 -0.24
CA GLY A 37 -7.81 -15.33 -0.19
C GLY A 37 -6.53 -16.13 -0.40
N ALA A 38 -5.39 -15.48 -0.69
CA ALA A 38 -4.12 -16.17 -0.81
C ALA A 38 -3.67 -16.80 0.53
N ASP A 39 -3.02 -17.97 0.45
CA ASP A 39 -2.32 -18.60 1.57
C ASP A 39 -0.92 -17.96 1.68
N VAL A 40 -0.74 -17.04 2.61
CA VAL A 40 0.51 -16.29 2.79
C VAL A 40 1.32 -16.88 3.92
N ILE A 41 2.50 -17.41 3.61
CA ILE A 41 3.49 -17.90 4.58
C ILE A 41 4.52 -16.79 4.82
N LEU A 42 4.41 -16.12 5.96
CA LEU A 42 5.33 -15.08 6.41
C LEU A 42 6.56 -15.72 7.06
N VAL A 43 7.73 -15.43 6.53
CA VAL A 43 9.02 -15.89 7.08
C VAL A 43 9.63 -14.80 7.94
N GLU A 44 9.73 -15.05 9.22
CA GLU A 44 10.35 -14.15 10.17
C GLU A 44 11.68 -14.71 10.68
N ALA A 45 12.61 -13.82 10.99
CA ALA A 45 13.80 -14.18 11.73
C ALA A 45 13.45 -14.43 13.22
N PRO A 46 14.27 -15.19 13.97
CA PRO A 46 14.14 -15.29 15.41
C PRO A 46 13.99 -13.90 16.07
N GLY A 47 12.90 -13.73 16.84
CA GLY A 47 12.53 -12.46 17.45
C GLY A 47 11.58 -11.60 16.63
N GLY A 48 11.14 -12.05 15.46
CA GLY A 48 10.12 -11.41 14.64
C GLY A 48 10.59 -10.22 13.82
N ASP A 49 9.64 -9.57 13.16
CA ASP A 49 9.88 -8.37 12.36
C ASP A 49 9.70 -7.08 13.18
N THR A 50 10.34 -6.00 12.73
CA THR A 50 10.26 -4.68 13.36
C THR A 50 8.83 -4.16 13.49
N ASN A 51 7.93 -4.49 12.55
CA ASN A 51 6.53 -4.03 12.61
C ASN A 51 5.79 -4.49 13.88
N ARG A 52 6.24 -5.58 14.51
CA ARG A 52 5.67 -6.10 15.75
C ARG A 52 5.83 -5.15 16.94
N VAL A 53 6.84 -4.28 16.89
CA VAL A 53 7.17 -3.31 17.95
C VAL A 53 7.08 -1.85 17.49
N MET A 54 6.56 -1.58 16.29
CA MET A 54 6.34 -0.22 15.77
C MET A 54 5.08 0.41 16.38
N GLY A 55 5.16 0.81 17.63
CA GLY A 55 4.07 1.43 18.38
C GLY A 55 3.42 0.49 19.40
N PRO A 56 2.47 1.00 20.19
CA PRO A 56 1.76 0.23 21.19
C PRO A 56 0.84 -0.83 20.57
N GLY A 57 0.57 -1.87 21.33
CA GLY A 57 -0.37 -2.92 20.98
C GLY A 57 -0.86 -3.69 22.21
N PRO A 58 -1.87 -4.54 22.06
CA PRO A 58 -2.45 -5.28 23.18
C PRO A 58 -1.59 -6.47 23.63
N HIS A 59 -0.57 -6.86 22.86
CA HIS A 59 0.36 -7.95 23.17
C HIS A 59 1.80 -7.55 22.81
N PRO A 60 2.84 -8.03 23.52
CA PRO A 60 4.24 -7.66 23.24
C PRO A 60 4.71 -7.93 21.81
N GLU A 61 4.15 -8.93 21.14
CA GLU A 61 4.46 -9.30 19.75
C GLU A 61 3.49 -8.68 18.74
N LEU A 62 2.47 -7.94 19.16
CA LEU A 62 1.39 -7.45 18.30
C LEU A 62 1.15 -5.96 18.52
N SER A 63 1.98 -5.13 17.91
CA SER A 63 1.66 -3.70 17.76
C SER A 63 0.37 -3.50 16.96
N GLY A 64 -0.25 -2.32 17.03
CA GLY A 64 -1.38 -1.98 16.16
C GLY A 64 -1.05 -2.12 14.66
N ILE A 65 0.21 -1.87 14.26
CA ILE A 65 0.68 -2.08 12.89
C ILE A 65 0.74 -3.57 12.54
N ALA A 66 1.27 -4.40 13.44
CA ALA A 66 1.33 -5.85 13.24
C ALA A 66 -0.07 -6.47 13.12
N LEU A 67 -1.01 -6.07 13.98
CA LEU A 67 -2.41 -6.52 13.90
C LEU A 67 -3.03 -6.26 12.51
N ASN A 68 -2.70 -5.15 11.88
CA ASN A 68 -3.19 -4.80 10.55
C ASN A 68 -2.45 -5.54 9.42
N LEU A 69 -1.12 -5.55 9.45
CA LEU A 69 -0.30 -6.03 8.33
C LEU A 69 -0.11 -7.55 8.30
N LEU A 70 -0.26 -8.24 9.45
CA LEU A 70 0.03 -9.67 9.56
C LEU A 70 -1.23 -10.55 9.57
N ARG A 71 -2.44 -9.96 9.62
CA ARG A 71 -3.70 -10.72 9.54
C ARG A 71 -3.76 -11.57 8.27
N ASN A 72 -4.49 -12.69 8.36
CA ASN A 72 -4.66 -13.66 7.28
C ASN A 72 -3.36 -14.37 6.83
N LYS A 73 -2.24 -14.22 7.56
CA LYS A 73 -0.97 -14.87 7.27
C LYS A 73 -0.67 -16.00 8.25
N ARG A 74 0.20 -16.90 7.84
CA ARG A 74 0.81 -17.93 8.69
C ARG A 74 2.27 -17.55 8.94
N SER A 75 2.68 -17.33 10.19
CA SER A 75 4.06 -16.99 10.54
C SER A 75 4.88 -18.25 10.81
N ILE A 76 6.06 -18.30 10.20
CA ILE A 76 7.12 -19.27 10.53
C ILE A 76 8.37 -18.53 11.01
N ASP A 77 8.97 -19.02 12.10
CA ASP A 77 10.23 -18.51 12.64
C ASP A 77 11.41 -19.32 12.07
N VAL A 78 12.18 -18.69 11.18
CA VAL A 78 13.26 -19.36 10.45
C VAL A 78 14.46 -18.43 10.26
N ASP A 79 15.61 -18.84 10.78
CA ASP A 79 16.88 -18.13 10.51
C ASP A 79 17.39 -18.44 9.10
N LEU A 80 17.19 -17.52 8.18
CA LEU A 80 17.65 -17.62 6.77
C LEU A 80 19.20 -17.68 6.64
N LYS A 81 19.96 -17.36 7.69
CA LYS A 81 21.42 -17.48 7.69
C LYS A 81 21.85 -18.91 7.99
N SER A 82 21.02 -19.71 8.63
CA SER A 82 21.29 -21.12 8.92
C SER A 82 21.13 -22.01 7.68
N ALA A 83 21.83 -23.15 7.64
CA ALA A 83 21.62 -24.15 6.60
C ALA A 83 20.20 -24.74 6.63
N PHE A 84 19.68 -24.98 7.85
CA PHE A 84 18.33 -25.46 8.05
C PHE A 84 17.29 -24.48 7.48
N GLY A 85 17.38 -23.19 7.81
CA GLY A 85 16.44 -22.18 7.33
C GLY A 85 16.44 -22.05 5.82
N ARG A 86 17.62 -22.08 5.17
CA ARG A 86 17.69 -22.09 3.70
C ARG A 86 17.08 -23.36 3.11
N GLY A 87 17.27 -24.51 3.76
CA GLY A 87 16.64 -25.77 3.37
C GLY A 87 15.12 -25.72 3.43
N VAL A 88 14.55 -25.12 4.48
CA VAL A 88 13.10 -24.92 4.60
C VAL A 88 12.57 -24.05 3.45
N ILE A 89 13.25 -22.94 3.12
CA ILE A 89 12.83 -22.09 2.00
C ILE A 89 12.91 -22.84 0.67
N ALA A 90 14.01 -23.57 0.42
CA ALA A 90 14.17 -24.36 -0.80
C ALA A 90 13.07 -25.42 -0.97
N ALA A 91 12.58 -26.00 0.13
CA ALA A 91 11.47 -26.95 0.12
C ALA A 91 10.10 -26.28 -0.05
N LEU A 92 9.92 -25.03 0.43
CA LEU A 92 8.67 -24.26 0.28
C LEU A 92 8.49 -23.70 -1.13
N VAL A 93 9.55 -23.20 -1.77
CA VAL A 93 9.47 -22.51 -3.06
C VAL A 93 8.76 -23.32 -4.16
N PRO A 94 9.00 -24.63 -4.34
CA PRO A 94 8.26 -25.43 -5.32
C PRO A 94 6.74 -25.46 -5.11
N GLN A 95 6.28 -25.17 -3.90
CA GLN A 95 4.87 -25.19 -3.52
C GLN A 95 4.25 -23.79 -3.52
N CYS A 96 5.03 -22.74 -3.79
CA CYS A 96 4.57 -21.35 -3.75
C CYS A 96 4.42 -20.78 -5.15
N ASP A 97 3.29 -20.16 -5.42
CA ASP A 97 3.00 -19.48 -6.68
C ASP A 97 3.75 -18.17 -6.82
N VAL A 98 3.98 -17.51 -5.69
CA VAL A 98 4.60 -16.20 -5.60
C VAL A 98 5.64 -16.19 -4.50
N VAL A 99 6.78 -15.54 -4.76
CA VAL A 99 7.73 -15.11 -3.72
C VAL A 99 7.78 -13.59 -3.73
N VAL A 100 7.67 -12.99 -2.55
CA VAL A 100 7.75 -11.53 -2.37
C VAL A 100 8.91 -11.19 -1.45
N ALA A 101 9.80 -10.29 -1.89
CA ALA A 101 10.99 -9.91 -1.14
C ALA A 101 11.22 -8.40 -1.15
N THR A 102 11.64 -7.85 0.00
CA THR A 102 12.02 -6.43 0.16
C THR A 102 13.43 -6.25 0.70
N MET A 103 14.18 -7.32 0.83
CA MET A 103 15.59 -7.27 1.19
C MET A 103 16.42 -6.68 0.04
N ARG A 104 17.50 -5.98 0.38
CA ARG A 104 18.42 -5.43 -0.61
C ARG A 104 18.95 -6.53 -1.56
N PRO A 105 19.16 -6.24 -2.86
CA PRO A 105 19.56 -7.24 -3.86
C PRO A 105 20.76 -8.08 -3.43
N GLN A 106 21.81 -7.44 -2.90
CA GLN A 106 23.03 -8.13 -2.45
C GLN A 106 22.78 -9.11 -1.28
N VAL A 107 21.75 -8.83 -0.46
CA VAL A 107 21.36 -9.74 0.64
C VAL A 107 20.64 -10.95 0.08
N LEU A 108 19.73 -10.74 -0.87
CA LEU A 108 19.00 -11.83 -1.54
C LEU A 108 19.98 -12.77 -2.26
N GLU A 109 20.92 -12.23 -3.03
CA GLU A 109 21.93 -13.03 -3.73
C GLU A 109 22.78 -13.82 -2.76
N ARG A 110 23.30 -13.20 -1.70
CA ARG A 110 24.13 -13.87 -0.69
C ARG A 110 23.39 -15.01 0.04
N LEU A 111 22.08 -14.90 0.19
CA LEU A 111 21.22 -15.90 0.83
C LEU A 111 20.73 -16.99 -0.13
N GLY A 112 21.01 -16.87 -1.44
CA GLY A 112 20.46 -17.74 -2.47
C GLY A 112 18.95 -17.58 -2.69
N LEU A 113 18.41 -16.39 -2.39
CA LEU A 113 17.01 -16.05 -2.49
C LEU A 113 16.70 -15.11 -3.66
N GLY A 114 17.67 -14.88 -4.57
CA GLY A 114 17.48 -14.11 -5.80
C GLY A 114 16.62 -14.87 -6.81
N TYR A 115 16.02 -14.13 -7.75
CA TYR A 115 15.09 -14.69 -8.74
C TYR A 115 15.66 -15.87 -9.51
N ALA A 116 16.91 -15.79 -9.98
CA ALA A 116 17.53 -16.87 -10.78
C ALA A 116 17.62 -18.19 -9.98
N ALA A 117 17.99 -18.11 -8.70
CA ALA A 117 18.11 -19.27 -7.83
C ALA A 117 16.74 -19.90 -7.53
N LEU A 118 15.73 -19.09 -7.24
CA LEU A 118 14.39 -19.59 -6.89
C LEU A 118 13.61 -20.06 -8.12
N ARG A 119 13.82 -19.44 -9.28
CA ARG A 119 13.25 -19.90 -10.56
C ARG A 119 13.77 -21.29 -10.96
N ALA A 120 15.00 -21.62 -10.59
CA ALA A 120 15.55 -22.95 -10.83
C ALA A 120 14.79 -24.06 -10.06
N LEU A 121 14.19 -23.72 -8.90
CA LEU A 121 13.35 -24.61 -8.11
C LEU A 121 11.89 -24.64 -8.60
N ARG A 122 11.39 -23.53 -9.15
CA ARG A 122 10.05 -23.41 -9.72
C ARG A 122 10.09 -22.56 -11.00
N PRO A 123 10.08 -23.14 -12.19
CA PRO A 123 10.26 -22.44 -13.47
C PRO A 123 9.18 -21.39 -13.79
N ASP A 124 7.93 -21.61 -13.33
CA ASP A 124 6.78 -20.73 -13.51
C ASP A 124 6.56 -19.76 -12.32
N LEU A 125 7.57 -19.56 -11.49
CA LEU A 125 7.51 -18.70 -10.31
C LEU A 125 7.23 -17.25 -10.68
N VAL A 126 6.26 -16.63 -10.02
CA VAL A 126 6.11 -15.17 -9.95
C VAL A 126 6.96 -14.65 -8.80
N TYR A 127 7.95 -13.83 -9.09
CA TYR A 127 8.88 -13.30 -8.09
C TYR A 127 8.79 -11.78 -8.07
N CYS A 128 8.30 -11.20 -6.96
CA CYS A 128 8.19 -9.76 -6.77
C CYS A 128 9.27 -9.25 -5.81
N GLN A 129 10.15 -8.41 -6.35
CA GLN A 129 11.19 -7.73 -5.59
C GLN A 129 10.93 -6.23 -5.54
N ALA A 130 10.94 -5.66 -4.34
CA ALA A 130 10.87 -4.22 -4.16
C ALA A 130 12.08 -3.72 -3.36
N GLN A 131 12.63 -2.59 -3.79
CA GLN A 131 13.75 -1.90 -3.16
C GLN A 131 13.64 -0.40 -3.39
N GLY A 132 14.52 0.40 -2.76
CA GLY A 132 14.46 1.86 -2.81
C GLY A 132 14.58 2.44 -4.22
N PHE A 133 15.58 1.99 -4.98
CA PHE A 133 15.95 2.53 -6.30
C PHE A 133 16.01 1.43 -7.35
N PRO A 134 15.86 1.77 -8.66
CA PRO A 134 15.90 0.77 -9.74
C PRO A 134 17.16 -0.08 -9.72
N LEU A 135 17.04 -1.38 -9.99
CA LEU A 135 18.18 -2.33 -10.07
C LEU A 135 19.22 -1.90 -11.10
N ALA A 136 18.78 -1.25 -12.18
CA ALA A 136 19.67 -0.73 -13.23
C ALA A 136 20.38 0.58 -12.83
N SER A 137 20.08 1.17 -11.67
CA SER A 137 20.71 2.43 -11.24
C SER A 137 21.93 2.18 -10.37
N GLU A 138 22.84 3.16 -10.31
CA GLU A 138 23.99 3.17 -9.40
C GLU A 138 23.54 3.09 -7.92
N ARG A 139 22.31 3.49 -7.62
CA ARG A 139 21.71 3.54 -6.29
C ARG A 139 21.02 2.23 -5.87
N ALA A 140 21.01 1.19 -6.69
CA ALA A 140 20.26 -0.06 -6.48
C ALA A 140 20.48 -0.71 -5.09
N GLY A 141 21.66 -0.59 -4.53
CA GLY A 141 22.02 -1.16 -3.22
C GLY A 141 21.90 -0.21 -2.03
N GLU A 142 21.49 1.05 -2.24
CA GLU A 142 21.38 2.03 -1.16
C GLU A 142 20.27 1.66 -0.17
N PRO A 143 20.47 1.90 1.15
CA PRO A 143 19.40 1.81 2.11
C PRO A 143 18.33 2.86 1.82
N ALA A 144 17.07 2.45 1.80
CA ALA A 144 15.96 3.36 1.64
C ALA A 144 14.78 2.91 2.51
N TYR A 145 14.15 3.89 3.12
CA TYR A 145 12.89 3.78 3.85
C TYR A 145 11.94 4.87 3.33
N ASP A 146 10.72 4.87 3.79
CA ASP A 146 9.67 5.78 3.38
C ASP A 146 10.12 7.25 3.27
N ASP A 147 10.74 7.79 4.32
CA ASP A 147 11.18 9.18 4.38
C ASP A 147 12.20 9.54 3.29
N ILE A 148 13.15 8.61 3.02
CA ILE A 148 14.15 8.78 1.97
C ILE A 148 13.48 8.82 0.60
N ILE A 149 12.49 7.98 0.40
CA ILE A 149 11.75 7.92 -0.87
C ILE A 149 10.82 9.12 -1.03
N GLN A 150 10.13 9.55 0.02
CA GLN A 150 9.35 10.79 -0.03
C GLN A 150 10.23 11.98 -0.47
N ALA A 151 11.42 12.13 0.11
CA ALA A 151 12.37 13.17 -0.28
C ALA A 151 12.85 13.01 -1.73
N ALA A 152 13.12 11.78 -2.17
CA ALA A 152 13.69 11.49 -3.51
C ALA A 152 12.65 11.50 -4.64
N SER A 153 11.34 11.56 -4.35
CA SER A 153 10.25 11.46 -5.33
C SER A 153 9.40 12.72 -5.48
N GLY A 154 9.84 13.87 -4.92
CA GLY A 154 9.18 15.16 -5.07
C GLY A 154 8.11 15.47 -4.01
N VAL A 155 7.85 14.57 -3.05
CA VAL A 155 6.86 14.80 -1.99
C VAL A 155 7.26 16.00 -1.11
N ALA A 156 8.54 16.11 -0.74
CA ALA A 156 9.03 17.22 0.09
C ALA A 156 8.91 18.58 -0.64
N ASP A 157 9.21 18.65 -1.95
CA ASP A 157 9.02 19.85 -2.77
C ASP A 157 7.53 20.24 -2.84
N MET A 158 6.65 19.26 -3.04
CA MET A 158 5.20 19.50 -3.05
C MET A 158 4.71 20.09 -1.73
N VAL A 159 5.14 19.56 -0.59
CA VAL A 159 4.77 20.08 0.74
C VAL A 159 5.32 21.48 0.94
N GLU A 160 6.56 21.74 0.54
CA GLU A 160 7.19 23.06 0.61
C GLU A 160 6.41 24.12 -0.18
N ARG A 161 5.99 23.81 -1.41
CA ARG A 161 5.18 24.72 -2.24
C ARG A 161 3.85 25.10 -1.59
N VAL A 162 3.25 24.21 -0.80
CA VAL A 162 1.98 24.46 -0.12
C VAL A 162 2.16 25.17 1.22
N THR A 163 3.19 24.80 1.98
CA THR A 163 3.35 25.25 3.38
C THR A 163 4.42 26.33 3.58
N GLY A 164 5.31 26.50 2.60
CA GLY A 164 6.51 27.34 2.72
C GLY A 164 7.65 26.71 3.49
N GLN A 165 7.53 25.43 3.87
CA GLN A 165 8.56 24.68 4.60
C GLN A 165 8.72 23.29 3.99
N SER A 166 9.96 22.90 3.69
CA SER A 166 10.26 21.54 3.23
C SER A 166 9.96 20.56 4.34
N SER A 167 9.09 19.59 4.06
CA SER A 167 8.67 18.58 5.03
C SER A 167 8.13 17.34 4.32
N LEU A 168 7.97 16.25 5.07
CA LEU A 168 7.36 15.02 4.59
C LEU A 168 5.87 14.99 4.96
N LEU A 169 5.10 14.15 4.28
CA LEU A 169 3.74 13.86 4.69
C LEU A 169 3.75 13.14 6.04
N PRO A 170 2.86 13.50 6.99
CA PRO A 170 2.82 12.90 8.32
C PRO A 170 2.16 11.50 8.28
N THR A 171 2.60 10.66 7.36
CA THR A 171 2.15 9.29 7.19
C THR A 171 3.19 8.51 6.39
N ILE A 172 3.33 7.21 6.64
CA ILE A 172 4.13 6.30 5.82
C ILE A 172 3.47 6.22 4.44
N PHE A 173 3.95 7.06 3.50
CA PHE A 173 3.29 7.29 2.22
C PHE A 173 3.82 6.40 1.11
N ALA A 174 5.14 6.44 0.88
CA ALA A 174 5.81 5.73 -0.21
C ALA A 174 5.67 4.20 -0.05
N ASP A 175 5.85 3.69 1.17
CA ASP A 175 5.65 2.27 1.48
C ASP A 175 4.23 1.81 1.11
N LYS A 176 3.21 2.59 1.46
CA LYS A 176 1.81 2.22 1.17
C LYS A 176 1.50 2.27 -0.32
N VAL A 177 1.98 3.28 -1.04
CA VAL A 177 1.85 3.35 -2.51
C VAL A 177 2.52 2.14 -3.15
N CYS A 178 3.77 1.87 -2.80
CA CYS A 178 4.54 0.76 -3.37
C CYS A 178 3.96 -0.60 -3.00
N GLY A 179 3.46 -0.78 -1.77
CA GLY A 179 2.78 -2.01 -1.36
C GLY A 179 1.56 -2.32 -2.21
N LEU A 180 0.74 -1.31 -2.53
CA LEU A 180 -0.39 -1.46 -3.45
C LEU A 180 0.05 -1.76 -4.89
N VAL A 181 1.12 -1.10 -5.38
CA VAL A 181 1.71 -1.38 -6.70
C VAL A 181 2.23 -2.82 -6.76
N MET A 182 2.91 -3.30 -5.71
CA MET A 182 3.35 -4.70 -5.62
C MET A 182 2.17 -5.67 -5.72
N ALA A 183 1.12 -5.48 -4.93
CA ALA A 183 -0.07 -6.35 -4.95
C ALA A 183 -0.73 -6.39 -6.33
N GLN A 184 -0.89 -5.23 -6.98
CA GLN A 184 -1.42 -5.10 -8.33
C GLN A 184 -0.54 -5.80 -9.36
N ALA A 185 0.78 -5.60 -9.32
CA ALA A 185 1.73 -6.21 -10.26
C ALA A 185 1.79 -7.73 -10.10
N ILE A 186 1.76 -8.24 -8.87
CA ILE A 186 1.67 -9.69 -8.58
C ILE A 186 0.39 -10.28 -9.19
N THR A 187 -0.75 -9.64 -8.99
CA THR A 187 -2.03 -10.11 -9.55
C THR A 187 -2.00 -10.13 -11.09
N ALA A 188 -1.41 -9.11 -11.73
CA ALA A 188 -1.23 -9.07 -13.18
C ALA A 188 -0.29 -10.18 -13.69
N ALA A 189 0.79 -10.47 -12.96
CA ALA A 189 1.71 -11.56 -13.29
C ALA A 189 1.09 -12.95 -13.11
N LEU A 190 0.25 -13.13 -12.09
CA LEU A 190 -0.52 -14.37 -11.92
C LEU A 190 -1.51 -14.58 -13.07
N LEU A 191 -2.19 -13.54 -13.52
CA LEU A 191 -3.06 -13.59 -14.70
C LEU A 191 -2.27 -13.91 -15.99
N HIS A 192 -1.06 -13.37 -16.14
CA HIS A 192 -0.17 -13.72 -17.24
C HIS A 192 0.20 -15.21 -17.19
N ARG A 193 0.64 -15.68 -16.02
CA ARG A 193 0.99 -17.09 -15.81
C ARG A 193 -0.19 -18.03 -16.08
N GLU A 194 -1.39 -17.68 -15.66
CA GLU A 194 -2.61 -18.48 -15.94
C GLU A 194 -2.85 -18.66 -17.44
N ARG A 195 -2.53 -17.63 -18.25
CA ARG A 195 -2.73 -17.64 -19.70
C ARG A 195 -1.61 -18.30 -20.49
N THR A 196 -0.39 -18.23 -20.00
CA THR A 196 0.82 -18.61 -20.76
C THR A 196 1.59 -19.78 -20.16
N GLY A 197 1.37 -20.09 -18.88
CA GLY A 197 2.19 -21.02 -18.11
C GLY A 197 3.53 -20.42 -17.65
N GLU A 198 3.82 -19.13 -17.91
CA GLU A 198 5.11 -18.52 -17.65
C GLU A 198 5.06 -17.57 -16.45
N GLY A 199 5.93 -17.81 -15.46
CA GLY A 199 6.20 -16.89 -14.38
C GLY A 199 7.14 -15.77 -14.82
N GLN A 200 7.36 -14.77 -13.93
CA GLN A 200 8.24 -13.64 -14.23
C GLN A 200 8.82 -12.98 -12.98
N HIS A 201 9.91 -12.23 -13.19
CA HIS A 201 10.45 -11.29 -12.22
C HIS A 201 9.72 -9.94 -12.34
N ILE A 202 9.23 -9.45 -11.22
CA ILE A 202 8.62 -8.13 -11.06
C ILE A 202 9.57 -7.30 -10.20
N GLU A 203 9.96 -6.15 -10.71
CA GLU A 203 10.71 -5.14 -9.96
C GLU A 203 9.78 -3.97 -9.61
N VAL A 204 9.75 -3.58 -8.32
CA VAL A 204 9.04 -2.38 -7.85
C VAL A 204 10.04 -1.46 -7.16
N PRO A 205 10.70 -0.55 -7.89
CA PRO A 205 11.57 0.47 -7.29
C PRO A 205 10.72 1.56 -6.66
N MET A 206 10.85 1.75 -5.33
CA MET A 206 10.00 2.68 -4.58
C MET A 206 10.04 4.11 -5.12
N GLN A 207 11.25 4.62 -5.42
CA GLN A 207 11.44 5.97 -5.93
C GLN A 207 10.71 6.17 -7.26
N GLN A 208 10.83 5.23 -8.19
CA GLN A 208 10.17 5.30 -9.50
C GLN A 208 8.65 5.18 -9.37
N ALA A 209 8.16 4.23 -8.56
CA ALA A 209 6.72 4.02 -8.36
C ALA A 209 6.07 5.24 -7.69
N THR A 210 6.72 5.81 -6.66
CA THR A 210 6.21 7.00 -5.97
C THR A 210 6.27 8.23 -6.89
N ALA A 211 7.37 8.43 -7.64
CA ALA A 211 7.47 9.53 -8.59
C ALA A 211 6.41 9.43 -9.69
N ALA A 212 6.20 8.24 -10.27
CA ALA A 212 5.17 8.01 -11.27
C ALA A 212 3.77 8.34 -10.72
N PHE A 213 3.47 7.93 -9.48
CA PHE A 213 2.22 8.26 -8.79
C PHE A 213 2.03 9.78 -8.64
N MET A 214 3.07 10.50 -8.22
CA MET A 214 3.03 11.95 -8.02
C MET A 214 2.92 12.71 -9.35
N LEU A 215 3.55 12.24 -10.41
CA LEU A 215 3.60 12.93 -11.70
C LEU A 215 2.32 12.77 -12.54
N VAL A 216 1.33 12.00 -12.09
CA VAL A 216 0.03 11.89 -12.77
C VAL A 216 -0.59 13.27 -13.00
N GLU A 217 -0.59 14.14 -11.98
CA GLU A 217 -1.06 15.51 -12.10
C GLU A 217 0.08 16.54 -12.00
N HIS A 218 1.12 16.28 -11.21
CA HIS A 218 2.22 17.23 -11.00
C HIS A 218 3.22 17.29 -12.16
N GLY A 219 3.20 16.31 -13.07
CA GLY A 219 3.89 16.44 -14.36
C GLY A 219 3.42 17.65 -15.14
N SER A 220 2.09 17.89 -15.14
CA SER A 220 1.47 19.09 -15.71
C SER A 220 2.06 19.47 -17.08
N GLY A 221 2.32 20.76 -17.33
CA GLY A 221 2.92 21.21 -18.59
C GLY A 221 4.40 20.86 -18.78
N ALA A 222 5.09 20.39 -17.75
CA ALA A 222 6.48 19.94 -17.87
C ALA A 222 6.64 18.59 -18.62
N ILE A 223 5.53 17.84 -18.82
CA ILE A 223 5.54 16.63 -19.66
C ILE A 223 5.68 16.95 -21.15
N ALA A 224 5.29 18.15 -21.57
CA ALA A 224 5.41 18.57 -22.96
C ALA A 224 6.87 18.91 -23.33
N GLU A 225 7.23 18.72 -24.60
CA GLU A 225 8.53 19.12 -25.15
C GLU A 225 8.31 20.08 -26.37
N PRO A 226 8.66 21.36 -26.27
CA PRO A 226 9.19 22.06 -25.09
C PRO A 226 8.13 22.20 -23.98
N PRO A 227 8.56 22.35 -22.70
CA PRO A 227 7.64 22.51 -21.59
C PRO A 227 6.71 23.71 -21.73
N VAL A 228 5.44 23.54 -21.32
CA VAL A 228 4.43 24.60 -21.36
C VAL A 228 4.13 25.05 -19.91
N SER A 229 4.14 26.35 -19.67
CA SER A 229 3.79 26.92 -18.37
C SER A 229 2.81 28.07 -18.51
N GLU A 230 1.97 28.26 -17.47
CA GLU A 230 1.19 29.49 -17.32
C GLU A 230 2.11 30.64 -16.85
N PRO A 231 1.83 31.89 -17.26
CA PRO A 231 2.65 33.02 -16.83
C PRO A 231 2.85 33.10 -15.33
N GLY A 232 4.12 33.19 -14.92
CA GLY A 232 4.50 33.30 -13.49
C GLY A 232 4.39 31.99 -12.67
N ARG A 233 4.17 30.84 -13.31
CA ARG A 233 4.11 29.53 -12.67
C ARG A 233 5.12 28.55 -13.27
N PRO A 234 5.71 27.66 -12.45
CA PRO A 234 6.52 26.56 -12.97
C PRO A 234 5.70 25.62 -13.87
N ALA A 235 6.34 24.99 -14.84
CA ALA A 235 5.68 24.02 -15.72
C ALA A 235 5.28 22.73 -14.98
N ALA A 236 6.09 22.29 -14.01
CA ALA A 236 5.76 21.18 -13.11
C ALA A 236 4.95 21.67 -11.91
N GLY A 237 3.94 20.88 -11.55
CA GLY A 237 3.04 21.14 -10.43
C GLY A 237 1.64 21.52 -10.88
N TYR A 238 0.62 20.89 -10.28
CA TYR A 238 -0.78 21.18 -10.56
C TYR A 238 -1.28 22.33 -9.67
N PRO A 239 -1.55 23.52 -10.23
CA PRO A 239 -1.80 24.74 -9.46
C PRO A 239 -2.91 24.62 -8.41
N ARG A 240 -4.02 23.96 -8.78
CA ARG A 240 -5.16 23.79 -7.91
C ARG A 240 -4.84 22.98 -6.65
N VAL A 241 -4.03 21.91 -6.78
CA VAL A 241 -3.65 21.03 -5.66
C VAL A 241 -2.58 21.69 -4.79
N LEU A 242 -1.69 22.45 -5.40
CA LEU A 242 -0.61 23.17 -4.72
C LEU A 242 -1.04 24.52 -4.12
N SER A 243 -2.33 24.87 -4.19
CA SER A 243 -2.84 26.08 -3.54
C SER A 243 -2.71 25.97 -2.01
N PRO A 244 -2.07 26.93 -1.34
CA PRO A 244 -2.00 26.96 0.14
C PRO A 244 -3.38 27.19 0.78
N GLU A 245 -4.36 27.65 0.01
CA GLU A 245 -5.74 27.86 0.46
C GLU A 245 -6.61 26.58 0.32
N ARG A 246 -6.11 25.52 -0.32
CA ARG A 246 -6.81 24.24 -0.45
C ARG A 246 -6.73 23.45 0.86
N ARG A 247 -7.59 23.80 1.78
CA ARG A 247 -7.67 23.22 3.15
C ARG A 247 -9.09 23.24 3.66
N PRO A 248 -9.44 22.48 4.71
CA PRO A 248 -10.74 22.53 5.34
C PRO A 248 -11.14 23.94 5.75
N HIS A 249 -12.43 24.23 5.71
CA HIS A 249 -12.99 25.55 6.00
C HIS A 249 -13.57 25.57 7.43
N PRO A 250 -13.29 26.60 8.24
CA PRO A 250 -13.93 26.75 9.54
C PRO A 250 -15.42 27.03 9.36
N THR A 251 -16.24 26.53 10.28
CA THR A 251 -17.67 26.81 10.40
C THR A 251 -17.98 27.43 11.76
N LYS A 252 -19.24 27.69 12.10
CA LYS A 252 -19.60 28.16 13.43
C LYS A 252 -19.28 27.18 14.56
N ASP A 253 -19.21 25.88 14.26
CA ASP A 253 -19.16 24.78 15.23
C ASP A 253 -18.08 23.72 14.94
N GLY A 254 -17.16 23.99 13.99
CA GLY A 254 -16.09 23.06 13.66
C GLY A 254 -15.47 23.31 12.30
N TYR A 255 -15.30 22.25 11.51
CA TYR A 255 -14.73 22.30 10.18
C TYR A 255 -15.53 21.47 9.18
N VAL A 256 -15.65 22.02 7.95
CA VAL A 256 -16.22 21.33 6.79
C VAL A 256 -15.24 21.46 5.62
N HIS A 257 -15.18 20.48 4.75
CA HIS A 257 -14.56 20.66 3.44
C HIS A 257 -15.65 20.85 2.39
N LEU A 258 -15.71 22.08 1.85
CA LEU A 258 -16.61 22.46 0.75
C LEU A 258 -15.80 22.39 -0.55
N PHE A 259 -16.29 21.68 -1.55
CA PHE A 259 -15.56 21.47 -2.79
C PHE A 259 -16.37 21.91 -4.01
N PRO A 260 -16.53 23.22 -4.26
CA PRO A 260 -17.16 23.72 -5.47
C PRO A 260 -16.29 23.36 -6.69
N TYR A 261 -16.58 22.24 -7.32
CA TYR A 261 -15.76 21.71 -8.43
C TYR A 261 -16.12 22.38 -9.77
N LEU A 262 -17.41 22.64 -10.01
CA LEU A 262 -17.91 23.21 -11.26
C LEU A 262 -18.13 24.72 -11.13
N PRO A 263 -18.05 25.51 -12.22
CA PRO A 263 -18.35 26.93 -12.21
C PRO A 263 -19.67 27.28 -11.50
N ARG A 264 -20.76 26.56 -11.79
CA ARG A 264 -22.07 26.78 -11.15
C ARG A 264 -22.05 26.55 -9.64
N HIS A 265 -21.15 25.73 -9.11
CA HIS A 265 -21.03 25.50 -7.66
C HIS A 265 -20.53 26.74 -6.93
N TYR A 266 -19.57 27.46 -7.54
CA TYR A 266 -19.07 28.74 -7.00
C TYR A 266 -20.17 29.79 -7.01
N ALA A 267 -20.86 29.95 -8.14
CA ALA A 267 -21.98 30.89 -8.27
C ALA A 267 -23.04 30.67 -7.19
N ARG A 268 -23.49 29.41 -7.02
CA ARG A 268 -24.50 29.05 -6.02
C ARG A 268 -24.02 29.25 -4.57
N LEU A 269 -22.79 28.85 -4.28
CA LEU A 269 -22.21 28.97 -2.94
C LEU A 269 -22.06 30.44 -2.57
N PHE A 270 -21.53 31.28 -3.45
CA PHE A 270 -21.33 32.70 -3.19
C PHE A 270 -22.64 33.49 -3.13
N ALA A 271 -23.60 33.17 -4.01
CA ALA A 271 -24.95 33.75 -3.91
C ALA A 271 -25.64 33.44 -2.58
N ALA A 272 -25.56 32.18 -2.11
CA ALA A 272 -26.08 31.76 -0.82
C ALA A 272 -25.41 32.43 0.38
N ALA A 273 -24.18 32.90 0.20
CA ALA A 273 -23.41 33.64 1.19
C ALA A 273 -23.61 35.18 1.13
N GLY A 274 -24.44 35.64 0.18
CA GLY A 274 -24.74 37.07 0.02
C GLY A 274 -23.73 37.87 -0.80
N PHE A 275 -22.83 37.18 -1.54
CA PHE A 275 -21.92 37.87 -2.45
C PHE A 275 -22.66 38.30 -3.72
N GLY A 276 -22.77 39.62 -3.94
CA GLY A 276 -23.35 40.17 -5.14
C GLY A 276 -22.51 39.95 -6.39
N GLY A 277 -23.16 39.78 -7.56
CA GLY A 277 -22.49 39.62 -8.84
C GLY A 277 -21.86 38.23 -9.07
N ALA A 278 -22.24 37.23 -8.29
CA ALA A 278 -21.74 35.88 -8.39
C ALA A 278 -21.89 35.25 -9.78
N ASP A 279 -22.95 35.62 -10.53
CA ASP A 279 -23.22 35.05 -11.86
C ASP A 279 -22.33 35.65 -12.98
N SER A 280 -21.61 36.74 -12.74
CA SER A 280 -20.77 37.44 -13.71
C SER A 280 -19.27 37.38 -13.40
N ASP A 281 -18.86 36.64 -12.38
CA ASP A 281 -17.46 36.56 -11.98
C ASP A 281 -16.66 35.67 -12.95
N LEU A 282 -15.73 36.28 -13.67
CA LEU A 282 -14.90 35.61 -14.67
C LEU A 282 -13.94 34.57 -14.11
N ARG A 283 -13.69 34.55 -12.80
CA ARG A 283 -12.81 33.58 -12.14
C ARG A 283 -13.38 32.17 -12.17
N TYR A 284 -14.67 32.03 -12.39
CA TYR A 284 -15.34 30.73 -12.60
C TYR A 284 -16.28 30.73 -13.80
N ALA A 285 -15.95 31.52 -14.85
CA ALA A 285 -16.67 31.51 -16.11
C ALA A 285 -16.64 30.12 -16.78
N ASP A 286 -15.53 29.40 -16.64
CA ASP A 286 -15.35 28.02 -17.11
C ASP A 286 -14.46 27.20 -16.16
N GLN A 287 -14.27 25.92 -16.48
CA GLN A 287 -13.47 25.02 -15.64
C GLN A 287 -12.00 25.42 -15.57
N ARG A 288 -11.42 25.93 -16.66
CA ARG A 288 -10.04 26.40 -16.70
C ARG A 288 -9.85 27.62 -15.80
N ALA A 289 -10.76 28.56 -15.86
CA ALA A 289 -10.76 29.74 -15.00
C ALA A 289 -10.77 29.36 -13.50
N THR A 290 -11.59 28.37 -13.09
CA THR A 290 -11.59 27.90 -11.71
C THR A 290 -10.24 27.35 -11.25
N ILE A 291 -9.48 26.70 -12.14
CA ILE A 291 -8.14 26.17 -11.84
C ILE A 291 -7.13 27.33 -11.72
N LEU A 292 -7.12 28.25 -12.64
CA LEU A 292 -6.20 29.39 -12.66
C LEU A 292 -6.41 30.32 -11.47
N HIS A 293 -7.64 30.52 -11.04
CA HIS A 293 -8.03 31.39 -9.93
C HIS A 293 -8.25 30.65 -8.59
N SER A 294 -7.78 29.38 -8.49
CA SER A 294 -8.04 28.51 -7.34
C SER A 294 -7.66 29.16 -6.00
N ASP A 295 -6.54 29.88 -5.89
CA ASP A 295 -6.11 30.52 -4.66
C ASP A 295 -7.12 31.56 -4.13
N SER A 296 -7.60 32.44 -5.01
CA SER A 296 -8.57 33.46 -4.64
C SER A 296 -9.94 32.86 -4.32
N LEU A 297 -10.39 31.89 -5.13
CA LEU A 297 -11.65 31.20 -4.97
C LEU A 297 -11.68 30.41 -3.65
N TYR A 298 -10.65 29.64 -3.33
CA TYR A 298 -10.58 28.88 -2.07
C TYR A 298 -10.50 29.79 -0.84
N ARG A 299 -9.79 30.94 -0.94
CA ARG A 299 -9.77 31.94 0.12
C ARG A 299 -11.17 32.47 0.40
N GLU A 300 -11.95 32.79 -0.63
CA GLU A 300 -13.32 33.25 -0.47
C GLU A 300 -14.26 32.17 0.05
N VAL A 301 -14.17 30.95 -0.44
CA VAL A 301 -14.91 29.81 0.12
C VAL A 301 -14.63 29.65 1.61
N ARG A 302 -13.36 29.83 2.01
CA ARG A 302 -12.96 29.80 3.42
C ARG A 302 -13.58 30.93 4.23
N ALA A 303 -13.63 32.16 3.68
CA ALA A 303 -14.24 33.30 4.33
C ALA A 303 -15.74 33.14 4.53
N VAL A 304 -16.40 32.38 3.69
CA VAL A 304 -17.85 32.10 3.78
C VAL A 304 -18.16 31.04 4.85
N GLY A 305 -17.25 30.12 5.11
CA GLY A 305 -17.44 28.99 6.02
C GLY A 305 -18.09 29.36 7.37
N PRO A 306 -17.57 30.36 8.12
CA PRO A 306 -18.10 30.74 9.42
C PRO A 306 -19.52 31.33 9.42
N THR A 307 -20.15 31.55 8.26
CA THR A 307 -21.52 32.08 8.17
C THR A 307 -22.60 31.06 8.57
N ARG A 308 -22.28 29.76 8.56
CA ARG A 308 -23.19 28.66 8.89
C ARG A 308 -22.51 27.63 9.78
N THR A 309 -23.31 26.77 10.40
CA THR A 309 -22.84 25.54 11.06
C THR A 309 -22.41 24.49 10.05
N THR A 310 -21.68 23.48 10.50
CA THR A 310 -21.31 22.33 9.67
C THR A 310 -22.55 21.63 9.08
N ALA A 311 -23.57 21.41 9.91
CA ALA A 311 -24.82 20.76 9.48
C ALA A 311 -25.54 21.58 8.40
N GLU A 312 -25.70 22.89 8.58
CA GLU A 312 -26.32 23.79 7.60
C GLU A 312 -25.58 23.80 6.25
N TRP A 313 -24.23 23.75 6.27
CA TRP A 313 -23.45 23.65 5.05
C TRP A 313 -23.63 22.31 4.35
N LEU A 314 -23.65 21.19 5.06
CA LEU A 314 -23.86 19.87 4.49
C LEU A 314 -25.24 19.73 3.86
N GLU A 315 -26.29 20.28 4.49
CA GLU A 315 -27.64 20.30 3.95
C GLU A 315 -27.73 21.14 2.67
N PHE A 316 -27.21 22.38 2.70
CA PHE A 316 -27.17 23.24 1.52
C PHE A 316 -26.41 22.58 0.36
N CYS A 317 -25.20 22.06 0.62
CA CYS A 317 -24.40 21.43 -0.42
C CYS A 317 -25.06 20.18 -1.02
N ARG A 318 -25.77 19.40 -0.21
CA ARG A 318 -26.56 18.26 -0.68
C ARG A 318 -27.68 18.72 -1.61
N ALA A 319 -28.40 19.75 -1.24
CA ALA A 319 -29.50 20.31 -2.08
C ALA A 319 -28.99 20.87 -3.41
N GLU A 320 -27.81 21.49 -3.42
CA GLU A 320 -27.20 22.12 -4.59
C GLU A 320 -26.26 21.19 -5.41
N GLY A 321 -26.07 19.94 -4.97
CA GLY A 321 -25.17 18.98 -5.61
C GLY A 321 -23.70 19.38 -5.52
N ILE A 322 -23.29 20.11 -4.47
CA ILE A 322 -21.92 20.52 -4.21
C ILE A 322 -21.26 19.46 -3.32
N PRO A 323 -20.14 18.84 -3.71
CA PRO A 323 -19.42 17.93 -2.84
C PRO A 323 -18.98 18.60 -1.53
N ALA A 324 -19.33 18.01 -0.40
CA ALA A 324 -18.98 18.50 0.92
C ALA A 324 -18.95 17.36 1.95
N THR A 325 -18.09 17.50 2.95
CA THR A 325 -18.02 16.56 4.07
C THR A 325 -17.57 17.25 5.36
N ARG A 326 -17.99 16.71 6.49
CA ARG A 326 -17.39 17.03 7.80
C ARG A 326 -15.93 16.55 7.81
N VAL A 327 -15.03 17.26 8.46
CA VAL A 327 -13.67 16.80 8.65
C VAL A 327 -13.66 15.75 9.77
N ALA A 328 -13.32 14.51 9.42
CA ALA A 328 -13.17 13.44 10.38
C ALA A 328 -11.80 13.54 11.08
N THR A 329 -11.76 13.18 12.35
CA THR A 329 -10.51 12.97 13.09
C THR A 329 -10.03 11.53 12.91
N LEU A 330 -8.76 11.25 13.25
CA LEU A 330 -8.27 9.86 13.28
C LEU A 330 -9.05 9.01 14.29
N GLN A 331 -9.51 9.63 15.40
CA GLN A 331 -10.30 8.93 16.41
C GLN A 331 -11.68 8.53 15.87
N ASP A 332 -12.36 9.43 15.14
CA ASP A 332 -13.63 9.09 14.48
C ASP A 332 -13.50 7.83 13.60
N LEU A 333 -12.40 7.74 12.82
CA LEU A 333 -12.15 6.58 11.95
C LEU A 333 -11.91 5.29 12.75
N VAL A 334 -11.22 5.39 13.88
CA VAL A 334 -10.97 4.23 14.76
C VAL A 334 -12.24 3.78 15.46
N ASP A 335 -13.09 4.72 15.89
CA ASP A 335 -14.34 4.41 16.60
C ASP A 335 -15.36 3.69 15.70
N ASP A 336 -15.31 3.92 14.40
CA ASP A 336 -16.15 3.26 13.40
C ASP A 336 -15.68 1.84 13.02
N LEU A 337 -14.51 1.39 13.52
CA LEU A 337 -13.97 0.06 13.20
C LEU A 337 -14.66 -1.05 13.98
N ASP A 338 -14.83 -2.21 13.35
CA ASP A 338 -15.37 -3.42 13.96
C ASP A 338 -14.46 -3.95 15.08
N LEU A 339 -15.06 -4.37 16.18
CA LEU A 339 -14.41 -5.05 17.28
C LEU A 339 -14.38 -6.56 17.01
N VAL A 340 -13.19 -7.15 17.14
CA VAL A 340 -12.96 -8.61 17.03
C VAL A 340 -12.10 -9.09 18.18
N GLU A 341 -12.20 -10.38 18.54
CA GLU A 341 -11.44 -10.99 19.63
C GLU A 341 -10.24 -11.77 19.05
N HIS A 342 -9.04 -11.41 19.49
CA HIS A 342 -7.82 -12.13 19.18
C HIS A 342 -7.50 -13.13 20.31
N PRO A 343 -7.21 -14.43 20.04
CA PRO A 343 -7.00 -15.44 21.07
C PRO A 343 -5.93 -15.09 22.12
N ALA A 344 -4.85 -14.43 21.71
CA ALA A 344 -3.75 -14.07 22.60
C ALA A 344 -3.76 -12.60 23.06
N ALA A 345 -4.44 -11.70 22.33
CA ALA A 345 -4.37 -10.26 22.57
C ALA A 345 -5.70 -9.65 23.07
N GLY A 346 -6.77 -10.44 23.15
CA GLY A 346 -8.10 -9.98 23.54
C GLY A 346 -8.77 -9.12 22.47
N MET A 347 -9.69 -8.25 22.90
CA MET A 347 -10.47 -7.41 21.97
C MET A 347 -9.60 -6.35 21.28
N TYR A 348 -9.72 -6.23 19.97
CA TYR A 348 -9.08 -5.17 19.20
C TYR A 348 -9.98 -4.72 18.04
N ARG A 349 -9.69 -3.53 17.47
CA ARG A 349 -10.39 -3.01 16.29
C ARG A 349 -9.66 -3.42 15.04
N THR A 350 -10.40 -4.00 14.07
CA THR A 350 -9.81 -4.42 12.80
C THR A 350 -10.06 -3.40 11.69
N VAL A 351 -9.01 -3.08 10.92
CA VAL A 351 -9.12 -2.22 9.75
C VAL A 351 -9.81 -3.00 8.63
N PRO A 352 -10.81 -2.43 7.93
CA PRO A 352 -11.48 -3.11 6.83
C PRO A 352 -10.53 -3.39 5.67
N GLN A 353 -10.87 -4.35 4.82
CA GLN A 353 -10.16 -4.56 3.57
C GLN A 353 -10.39 -3.38 2.61
N MET A 354 -9.39 -3.12 1.75
CA MET A 354 -9.41 -1.97 0.85
C MET A 354 -10.38 -2.13 -0.34
N ALA A 355 -10.83 -3.35 -0.64
CA ALA A 355 -11.74 -3.65 -1.73
C ALA A 355 -12.74 -4.74 -1.36
N ASN A 356 -13.98 -4.61 -1.79
CA ASN A 356 -15.04 -5.58 -1.57
C ASN A 356 -15.35 -6.31 -2.88
N PHE A 357 -15.32 -7.65 -2.86
CA PHE A 357 -15.60 -8.50 -4.01
C PHE A 357 -16.99 -9.11 -3.86
N GLY A 358 -17.92 -8.81 -4.79
CA GLY A 358 -19.30 -9.24 -4.68
C GLY A 358 -19.51 -10.75 -4.81
N ALA A 359 -18.73 -11.42 -5.66
CA ALA A 359 -18.85 -12.87 -5.89
C ALA A 359 -17.88 -13.70 -5.04
N THR A 360 -16.76 -13.12 -4.62
CA THR A 360 -15.71 -13.77 -3.85
C THR A 360 -15.34 -12.89 -2.66
N PRO A 361 -16.21 -12.76 -1.65
CA PRO A 361 -15.95 -11.89 -0.52
C PRO A 361 -14.66 -12.31 0.20
N GLY A 362 -13.82 -11.34 0.47
CA GLY A 362 -12.67 -11.49 1.34
C GLY A 362 -13.03 -11.17 2.78
N GLY A 363 -12.05 -11.06 3.66
CA GLY A 363 -12.27 -10.66 5.05
C GLY A 363 -11.19 -11.14 6.01
N LEU A 364 -11.43 -10.90 7.30
CA LEU A 364 -10.60 -11.43 8.37
C LEU A 364 -10.93 -12.93 8.54
N ARG A 365 -10.02 -13.80 8.11
CA ARG A 365 -10.13 -15.26 8.22
C ARG A 365 -9.21 -15.80 9.32
N ARG A 366 -8.05 -15.15 9.51
CA ARG A 366 -7.08 -15.43 10.56
C ARG A 366 -6.64 -14.12 11.19
N HIS A 367 -6.52 -14.13 12.53
CA HIS A 367 -5.89 -13.01 13.22
C HIS A 367 -4.41 -12.92 12.89
N ALA A 368 -3.79 -11.78 13.19
CA ALA A 368 -2.34 -11.63 13.04
C ALA A 368 -1.62 -12.67 13.93
N PRO A 369 -0.73 -13.50 13.39
CA PRO A 369 -0.10 -14.58 14.16
C PRO A 369 0.93 -14.05 15.15
N LEU A 370 1.17 -14.80 16.22
CA LEU A 370 2.39 -14.66 17.03
C LEU A 370 3.61 -15.12 16.23
N ILE A 371 4.81 -14.79 16.72
CA ILE A 371 6.07 -15.17 16.04
C ILE A 371 6.16 -16.69 15.93
N GLY A 372 6.29 -17.19 14.70
CA GLY A 372 6.45 -18.62 14.45
C GLY A 372 5.26 -19.50 14.80
N GLU A 373 4.09 -18.94 15.07
CA GLU A 373 2.87 -19.68 15.50
C GLU A 373 2.55 -20.88 14.60
N HIS A 374 2.83 -20.78 13.31
CA HIS A 374 2.52 -21.82 12.33
C HIS A 374 3.75 -22.62 11.85
N THR A 375 4.91 -22.49 12.52
CA THR A 375 6.15 -23.18 12.10
C THR A 375 5.94 -24.69 12.06
N GLY A 376 5.36 -25.27 13.12
CA GLY A 376 5.09 -26.71 13.18
C GLY A 376 4.12 -27.20 12.11
N GLU A 377 3.04 -26.44 11.87
CA GLU A 377 2.03 -26.72 10.82
C GLU A 377 2.66 -26.75 9.43
N VAL A 378 3.40 -25.69 9.06
CA VAL A 378 4.02 -25.57 7.74
C VAL A 378 5.12 -26.62 7.51
N LEU A 379 5.93 -26.94 8.53
CA LEU A 379 6.93 -28.00 8.44
C LEU A 379 6.28 -29.39 8.30
N ALA A 380 5.16 -29.64 8.98
CA ALA A 380 4.43 -30.90 8.83
C ALA A 380 3.83 -31.06 7.42
N GLU A 381 3.32 -29.98 6.81
CA GLU A 381 2.90 -29.99 5.40
C GLU A 381 4.06 -30.41 4.47
N LEU A 382 5.27 -29.89 4.69
CA LEU A 382 6.46 -30.27 3.89
C LEU A 382 6.84 -31.75 4.06
N ILE A 383 6.78 -32.28 5.28
CA ILE A 383 7.08 -33.69 5.55
C ILE A 383 6.05 -34.60 4.91
N GLY A 384 4.75 -34.30 5.07
CA GLY A 384 3.67 -35.08 4.46
C GLY A 384 3.76 -35.13 2.91
N LEU A 385 4.18 -34.05 2.28
CA LEU A 385 4.42 -34.01 0.84
C LEU A 385 5.65 -34.80 0.41
N ALA A 386 6.72 -34.83 1.23
CA ALA A 386 7.90 -35.66 0.97
C ALA A 386 7.59 -37.17 1.06
N GLU A 387 6.69 -37.56 1.95
CA GLU A 387 6.20 -38.95 2.05
C GLU A 387 5.35 -39.37 0.84
N LEU A 388 4.58 -38.43 0.27
CA LEU A 388 3.76 -38.66 -0.92
C LEU A 388 4.58 -38.67 -2.23
N HIS A 389 5.74 -38.00 -2.25
CA HIS A 389 6.62 -37.91 -3.41
C HIS A 389 8.09 -38.17 -3.02
N PRO A 390 8.46 -39.44 -2.68
CA PRO A 390 9.82 -39.76 -2.19
C PRO A 390 10.95 -39.49 -3.18
N SER A 391 10.64 -39.31 -4.48
CA SER A 391 11.65 -39.05 -5.52
C SER A 391 12.21 -37.62 -5.54
N GLY A 392 11.49 -36.63 -4.98
CA GLY A 392 11.90 -35.21 -5.00
C GLY A 392 12.97 -34.85 -3.96
N VAL A 393 13.05 -35.58 -2.85
CA VAL A 393 14.01 -35.30 -1.77
C VAL A 393 15.40 -35.84 -2.10
N ALA A 394 15.48 -36.95 -2.83
CA ALA A 394 16.76 -37.57 -3.21
C ALA A 394 17.55 -36.77 -4.26
N GLU A 395 16.90 -35.93 -5.07
CA GLU A 395 17.57 -35.07 -6.04
C GLU A 395 18.15 -33.79 -5.39
N SER A 396 17.49 -33.25 -4.37
CA SER A 396 18.01 -32.08 -3.65
C SER A 396 19.24 -32.39 -2.80
N GLU A 397 19.34 -33.58 -2.24
CA GLU A 397 20.56 -34.02 -1.52
C GLU A 397 21.73 -34.29 -2.47
N ARG A 398 21.48 -34.78 -3.69
CA ARG A 398 22.52 -34.97 -4.70
C ARG A 398 23.05 -33.66 -5.27
N ALA A 399 22.18 -32.64 -5.41
CA ALA A 399 22.59 -31.30 -5.84
C ALA A 399 23.42 -30.58 -4.77
N ALA A 400 23.10 -30.77 -3.49
CA ALA A 400 23.84 -30.18 -2.38
C ALA A 400 25.25 -30.82 -2.17
N THR A 401 25.39 -32.10 -2.50
CA THR A 401 26.66 -32.83 -2.41
C THR A 401 27.56 -32.66 -3.63
N ALA A 402 27.00 -32.36 -4.80
CA ALA A 402 27.78 -32.16 -6.05
C ALA A 402 28.42 -30.73 -6.13
N GLY A 403 27.93 -29.75 -5.37
CA GLY A 403 28.48 -28.39 -5.32
C GLY A 403 29.65 -28.17 -4.34
N GLY A 404 30.14 -29.22 -3.68
CA GLY A 404 31.16 -29.14 -2.62
C GLY A 404 32.59 -29.56 -3.00
N LEU A 405 32.88 -29.77 -4.29
CA LEU A 405 34.23 -30.12 -4.77
C LEU A 405 34.47 -29.48 -6.15
N ALA A 406 34.80 -28.21 -6.18
CA ALA A 406 35.64 -27.55 -7.21
C ALA A 406 36.11 -26.19 -6.71
#